data_3b68077ed80117a55f08357ede6d4572
#
_entry.id   3b68077ed80117a55f08357ede6d4572
#
_cell.length_a   1.000
_cell.length_b   1.000
_cell.length_c   1.000
_cell.angle_alpha   90.00
_cell.angle_beta   90.00
_cell.angle_gamma   90.00
#
_symmetry.space_group_name_H-M   'P 1'
#
loop_
_entity.id
_entity.type
_entity.pdbx_description
1 polymer ?
#
loop_
_entity_poly.entity_id
_entity_poly.type
_entity_poly.pdbx_seq_one_letter_code
_entity_poly.pdbx_strand_id
1 'polypeptide(L)'
;VLSRLRKKNLHQWLPDYARHLVRRARTPRARGDAHLLFALCDHYEPLHGHADDETGKRRVDAWAERYPDLGQFRDTNGRPPRHGWFFPGEEYRPYFLDRLAELAKAGFGEVEVHLHHDGDTRATLTEKLQTTLSTFAQHGHLSRTAKGGYRWAFIHGNWSLANGRPDRKWCGVDDELLVLHELGCYVDLTFPSAPDPCQPDKV
;
A
#
# COMPACT_ATOMS: atom_id res chain seq x y z
N VAL A 1 -5.26 26.53 18.52
CA VAL A 1 -6.23 25.99 17.55
C VAL A 1 -5.81 26.32 16.13
N LEU A 2 -5.58 27.60 15.77
CA LEU A 2 -5.19 28.02 14.42
C LEU A 2 -3.89 27.39 13.90
N SER A 3 -2.90 27.14 14.76
CA SER A 3 -1.66 26.47 14.35
C SER A 3 -1.87 25.00 13.99
N ARG A 4 -2.78 24.29 14.68
CA ARG A 4 -3.18 22.92 14.33
C ARG A 4 -3.95 22.86 13.02
N LEU A 5 -4.78 23.87 12.74
CA LEU A 5 -5.56 23.96 11.51
C LEU A 5 -4.65 24.19 10.29
N ARG A 6 -3.62 25.03 10.44
CA ARG A 6 -2.61 25.25 9.41
C ARG A 6 -1.73 24.02 9.17
N LYS A 7 -1.34 23.30 10.22
CA LYS A 7 -0.57 22.05 10.09
C LYS A 7 -1.29 20.97 9.28
N LYS A 8 -2.62 20.98 9.26
CA LYS A 8 -3.45 20.03 8.48
C LYS A 8 -3.89 20.59 7.12
N ASN A 9 -3.32 21.72 6.69
CA ASN A 9 -3.68 22.37 5.43
C ASN A 9 -5.19 22.54 5.19
N LEU A 10 -5.97 22.71 6.27
CA LEU A 10 -7.43 22.76 6.21
C LEU A 10 -7.93 23.87 5.28
N HIS A 11 -7.17 24.95 5.16
CA HIS A 11 -7.49 26.07 4.26
C HIS A 11 -7.52 25.68 2.77
N GLN A 12 -6.81 24.59 2.41
CA GLN A 12 -6.75 24.12 1.03
C GLN A 12 -7.96 23.27 0.65
N TRP A 13 -8.45 22.42 1.54
CA TRP A 13 -9.48 21.45 1.21
C TRP A 13 -10.84 21.68 1.89
N LEU A 14 -10.88 22.35 3.05
CA LEU A 14 -12.12 22.56 3.81
C LEU A 14 -13.20 23.34 3.03
N PRO A 15 -12.88 24.38 2.24
CA PRO A 15 -13.88 25.07 1.43
C PRO A 15 -14.55 24.15 0.40
N ASP A 16 -13.77 23.29 -0.25
CA ASP A 16 -14.30 22.36 -1.25
C ASP A 16 -15.09 21.23 -0.61
N TYR A 17 -14.65 20.76 0.55
CA TYR A 17 -15.41 19.82 1.35
C TYR A 17 -16.76 20.38 1.79
N ALA A 18 -16.80 21.62 2.25
CA ALA A 18 -18.06 22.29 2.61
C ALA A 18 -19.01 22.41 1.39
N ARG A 19 -18.49 22.80 0.23
CA ARG A 19 -19.24 22.81 -1.04
C ARG A 19 -19.77 21.44 -1.41
N HIS A 20 -18.93 20.40 -1.23
CA HIS A 20 -19.32 19.01 -1.46
C HIS A 20 -20.50 18.59 -0.56
N LEU A 21 -20.46 18.93 0.74
CA LEU A 21 -21.55 18.60 1.68
C LEU A 21 -22.86 19.27 1.25
N VAL A 22 -22.82 20.54 0.83
CA VAL A 22 -24.02 21.25 0.34
C VAL A 22 -24.55 20.60 -0.94
N ARG A 23 -23.68 20.26 -1.89
CA ARG A 23 -24.08 19.55 -3.12
C ARG A 23 -24.70 18.19 -2.80
N ARG A 24 -24.03 17.41 -1.94
CA ARG A 24 -24.51 16.09 -1.52
C ARG A 24 -25.89 16.15 -0.86
N ALA A 25 -26.14 17.16 -0.01
CA ALA A 25 -27.44 17.34 0.63
C ALA A 25 -28.57 17.65 -0.39
N ARG A 26 -28.21 18.24 -1.53
CA ARG A 26 -29.16 18.60 -2.62
C ARG A 26 -29.27 17.52 -3.70
N THR A 27 -28.34 16.57 -3.72
CA THR A 27 -28.36 15.50 -4.73
C THR A 27 -29.34 14.42 -4.28
N PRO A 28 -30.32 14.05 -5.12
CA PRO A 28 -31.20 12.94 -4.82
C PRO A 28 -30.38 11.67 -4.55
N ARG A 29 -30.79 10.91 -3.55
CA ARG A 29 -30.17 9.60 -3.32
C ARG A 29 -30.47 8.72 -4.54
N ALA A 30 -29.43 7.98 -5.00
CA ALA A 30 -29.62 7.01 -6.04
C ALA A 30 -30.77 6.06 -5.66
N ARG A 31 -31.71 5.88 -6.59
CA ARG A 31 -32.80 4.91 -6.44
C ARG A 31 -32.34 3.63 -7.15
N GLY A 32 -32.37 2.51 -6.46
CA GLY A 32 -31.96 1.21 -6.98
C GLY A 32 -30.95 0.54 -6.07
N ASP A 33 -30.44 -0.59 -6.54
CA ASP A 33 -29.45 -1.36 -5.80
C ASP A 33 -28.13 -0.58 -5.71
N ALA A 34 -27.59 -0.53 -4.50
CA ALA A 34 -26.29 0.08 -4.24
C ALA A 34 -25.26 -1.01 -3.96
N HIS A 35 -24.11 -0.91 -4.60
CA HIS A 35 -22.97 -1.78 -4.33
C HIS A 35 -21.94 -1.03 -3.49
N LEU A 36 -21.57 -1.61 -2.34
CA LEU A 36 -20.46 -1.14 -1.53
C LEU A 36 -19.23 -2.01 -1.85
N LEU A 37 -18.21 -1.37 -2.41
CA LEU A 37 -16.89 -1.99 -2.58
C LEU A 37 -16.04 -1.65 -1.37
N PHE A 38 -15.54 -2.66 -0.68
CA PHE A 38 -14.72 -2.50 0.50
C PHE A 38 -13.36 -3.16 0.27
N ALA A 39 -12.29 -2.38 0.41
CA ALA A 39 -10.91 -2.84 0.31
C ALA A 39 -10.18 -2.56 1.63
N LEU A 40 -9.46 -3.55 2.12
CA LEU A 40 -8.53 -3.44 3.24
C LEU A 40 -7.12 -3.54 2.70
N CYS A 41 -6.35 -2.49 2.87
CA CYS A 41 -4.92 -2.49 2.54
C CYS A 41 -4.19 -1.54 3.48
N ASP A 42 -2.94 -1.85 3.78
CA ASP A 42 -2.09 -1.02 4.64
C ASP A 42 -0.60 -1.14 4.25
N HIS A 43 0.18 -0.22 4.80
CA HIS A 43 1.63 -0.37 4.91
C HIS A 43 1.88 -1.38 6.03
N TYR A 44 2.12 -2.63 5.67
CA TYR A 44 2.31 -3.70 6.64
C TYR A 44 3.77 -3.79 7.05
N GLU A 45 4.15 -3.04 8.04
CA GLU A 45 5.52 -2.84 8.49
C GLU A 45 5.75 -3.48 9.87
N PRO A 46 6.12 -4.78 9.94
CA PRO A 46 6.33 -5.45 11.23
C PRO A 46 7.40 -4.80 12.11
N LEU A 47 8.41 -4.18 11.48
CA LEU A 47 9.51 -3.50 12.18
C LEU A 47 9.31 -1.98 12.32
N HIS A 48 8.11 -1.47 12.03
CA HIS A 48 7.81 -0.05 12.16
C HIS A 48 8.22 0.52 13.51
N GLY A 49 8.84 1.71 13.49
CA GLY A 49 9.35 2.38 14.69
C GLY A 49 10.65 1.79 15.21
N HIS A 50 11.47 1.19 14.35
CA HIS A 50 12.73 0.53 14.67
C HIS A 50 12.57 -0.62 15.69
N ALA A 51 11.48 -1.37 15.56
CA ALA A 51 11.23 -2.54 16.39
C ALA A 51 12.26 -3.64 16.11
N ASP A 52 12.58 -4.43 17.12
CA ASP A 52 13.41 -5.61 16.98
C ASP A 52 12.64 -6.79 16.33
N ASP A 53 13.39 -7.79 15.91
CA ASP A 53 12.83 -8.98 15.24
C ASP A 53 11.80 -9.72 16.10
N GLU A 54 11.98 -9.76 17.42
CA GLU A 54 11.04 -10.41 18.35
C GLU A 54 9.72 -9.63 18.45
N THR A 55 9.79 -8.32 18.41
CA THR A 55 8.58 -7.47 18.34
C THR A 55 7.89 -7.63 16.98
N GLY A 56 8.66 -7.67 15.89
CA GLY A 56 8.15 -7.96 14.55
C GLY A 56 7.40 -9.30 14.49
N LYS A 57 8.00 -10.37 15.03
CA LYS A 57 7.36 -11.69 15.11
C LYS A 57 6.04 -11.64 15.87
N ARG A 58 6.02 -11.05 17.06
CA ARG A 58 4.77 -10.92 17.85
C ARG A 58 3.66 -10.18 17.09
N ARG A 59 4.02 -9.14 16.30
CA ARG A 59 3.06 -8.38 15.48
C ARG A 59 2.50 -9.27 14.36
N VAL A 60 3.35 -9.98 13.65
CA VAL A 60 2.93 -10.88 12.56
C VAL A 60 2.10 -12.04 13.10
N ASP A 61 2.50 -12.65 14.23
CA ASP A 61 1.73 -13.72 14.89
C ASP A 61 0.35 -13.24 15.32
N ALA A 62 0.27 -12.04 15.89
CA ALA A 62 -1.02 -11.47 16.28
C ALA A 62 -1.98 -11.31 15.08
N TRP A 63 -1.45 -10.98 13.89
CA TRP A 63 -2.24 -10.97 12.66
C TRP A 63 -2.65 -12.38 12.24
N ALA A 64 -1.70 -13.31 12.17
CA ALA A 64 -1.94 -14.68 11.75
C ALA A 64 -2.96 -15.41 12.64
N GLU A 65 -2.95 -15.13 13.94
CA GLU A 65 -3.86 -15.74 14.92
C GLU A 65 -5.26 -15.12 14.93
N ARG A 66 -5.35 -13.79 14.76
CA ARG A 66 -6.62 -13.05 14.96
C ARG A 66 -7.37 -12.76 13.67
N TYR A 67 -6.66 -12.58 12.55
CA TYR A 67 -7.32 -12.24 11.29
C TYR A 67 -8.35 -13.28 10.84
N PRO A 68 -8.13 -14.61 11.04
CA PRO A 68 -9.11 -15.64 10.71
C PRO A 68 -10.48 -15.47 11.40
N ASP A 69 -10.55 -14.80 12.54
CA ASP A 69 -11.82 -14.51 13.22
C ASP A 69 -12.74 -13.63 12.36
N LEU A 70 -12.17 -12.81 11.48
CA LEU A 70 -12.93 -12.03 10.51
C LEU A 70 -13.60 -12.90 9.45
N GLY A 71 -13.21 -14.15 9.31
CA GLY A 71 -13.83 -15.12 8.42
C GLY A 71 -15.30 -15.42 8.73
N GLN A 72 -15.81 -15.02 9.89
CA GLN A 72 -17.25 -15.06 10.22
C GLN A 72 -18.07 -14.06 9.38
N PHE A 73 -17.45 -12.97 8.92
CA PHE A 73 -18.10 -11.99 8.05
C PHE A 73 -17.97 -12.42 6.60
N ARG A 74 -19.03 -12.24 5.82
CA ARG A 74 -19.07 -12.63 4.42
C ARG A 74 -19.66 -11.51 3.58
N ASP A 75 -19.07 -11.32 2.38
CA ASP A 75 -19.67 -10.47 1.37
C ASP A 75 -20.87 -11.16 0.69
N THR A 76 -21.51 -10.48 -0.26
CA THR A 76 -22.66 -11.03 -1.02
C THR A 76 -22.30 -12.26 -1.86
N ASN A 77 -21.01 -12.55 -2.09
CA ASN A 77 -20.51 -13.72 -2.80
C ASN A 77 -20.03 -14.83 -1.83
N GLY A 78 -20.25 -14.66 -0.53
CA GLY A 78 -19.83 -15.62 0.49
C GLY A 78 -18.34 -15.61 0.81
N ARG A 79 -17.59 -14.58 0.40
CA ARG A 79 -16.15 -14.48 0.62
C ARG A 79 -15.85 -13.75 1.94
N PRO A 80 -14.82 -14.18 2.69
CA PRO A 80 -14.36 -13.45 3.87
C PRO A 80 -13.71 -12.12 3.47
N PRO A 81 -13.56 -11.17 4.41
CA PRO A 81 -12.74 -9.99 4.21
C PRO A 81 -11.32 -10.39 3.78
N ARG A 82 -10.83 -9.75 2.73
CA ARG A 82 -9.47 -9.96 2.22
C ARG A 82 -8.64 -8.71 2.47
N HIS A 83 -7.38 -8.92 2.82
CA HIS A 83 -6.44 -7.85 3.10
C HIS A 83 -5.30 -7.84 2.07
N GLY A 84 -4.90 -6.67 1.61
CA GLY A 84 -3.66 -6.46 0.86
C GLY A 84 -2.57 -5.99 1.82
N TRP A 85 -1.64 -6.87 2.16
CA TRP A 85 -0.48 -6.54 2.99
C TRP A 85 0.63 -5.99 2.11
N PHE A 86 0.80 -4.67 2.07
CA PHE A 86 1.92 -4.04 1.37
C PHE A 86 3.16 -4.14 2.26
N PHE A 87 3.96 -5.18 1.99
CA PHE A 87 5.09 -5.56 2.83
C PHE A 87 6.39 -4.90 2.33
N PRO A 88 7.18 -4.24 3.21
CA PRO A 88 8.42 -3.59 2.84
C PRO A 88 9.52 -4.60 2.52
N GLY A 89 10.05 -4.56 1.28
CA GLY A 89 11.09 -5.47 0.84
C GLY A 89 12.35 -5.41 1.70
N GLU A 90 12.68 -4.25 2.23
CA GLU A 90 13.83 -4.01 3.11
C GLU A 90 13.65 -4.59 4.53
N GLU A 91 12.42 -4.83 4.97
CA GLU A 91 12.12 -5.48 6.25
C GLU A 91 12.08 -7.01 6.15
N TYR A 92 12.50 -7.57 5.02
CA TYR A 92 12.43 -9.00 4.78
C TYR A 92 13.00 -9.84 5.92
N ARG A 93 12.16 -10.75 6.40
CA ARG A 93 12.50 -11.88 7.25
C ARG A 93 11.71 -13.09 6.76
N PRO A 94 12.33 -14.26 6.52
CA PRO A 94 11.60 -15.45 6.05
C PRO A 94 10.35 -15.72 6.87
N TYR A 95 10.47 -15.67 8.19
CA TYR A 95 9.38 -15.91 9.12
C TYR A 95 8.15 -15.03 8.84
N PHE A 96 8.33 -13.74 8.54
CA PHE A 96 7.21 -12.83 8.31
C PHE A 96 6.41 -13.23 7.06
N LEU A 97 7.11 -13.49 5.97
CA LEU A 97 6.47 -13.89 4.72
C LEU A 97 5.86 -15.29 4.79
N ASP A 98 6.48 -16.22 5.52
CA ASP A 98 5.92 -17.56 5.73
C ASP A 98 4.60 -17.48 6.49
N ARG A 99 4.52 -16.68 7.56
CA ARG A 99 3.28 -16.48 8.33
C ARG A 99 2.17 -15.80 7.50
N LEU A 100 2.52 -14.80 6.68
CA LEU A 100 1.57 -14.18 5.76
C LEU A 100 1.12 -15.14 4.65
N ALA A 101 1.99 -16.05 4.21
CA ALA A 101 1.64 -17.08 3.23
C ALA A 101 0.57 -18.04 3.77
N GLU A 102 0.57 -18.34 5.07
CA GLU A 102 -0.49 -19.13 5.71
C GLU A 102 -1.85 -18.43 5.58
N LEU A 103 -1.93 -17.15 5.87
CA LEU A 103 -3.15 -16.33 5.71
C LEU A 103 -3.59 -16.24 4.25
N ALA A 104 -2.64 -16.01 3.33
CA ALA A 104 -2.93 -15.93 1.90
C ALA A 104 -3.48 -17.26 1.36
N LYS A 105 -2.88 -18.40 1.74
CA LYS A 105 -3.37 -19.75 1.39
C LYS A 105 -4.77 -20.04 1.95
N ALA A 106 -5.08 -19.50 3.12
CA ALA A 106 -6.40 -19.61 3.73
C ALA A 106 -7.44 -18.67 3.08
N GLY A 107 -7.04 -17.84 2.12
CA GLY A 107 -7.93 -16.96 1.36
C GLY A 107 -8.21 -15.60 2.01
N PHE A 108 -7.44 -15.23 3.02
CA PHE A 108 -7.63 -13.97 3.77
C PHE A 108 -6.93 -12.75 3.15
N GLY A 109 -6.20 -12.92 2.06
CA GLY A 109 -5.58 -11.79 1.41
C GLY A 109 -4.40 -12.15 0.52
N GLU A 110 -3.58 -11.15 0.25
CA GLU A 110 -2.39 -11.27 -0.58
C GLU A 110 -1.31 -10.29 -0.09
N VAL A 111 -0.04 -10.64 -0.32
CA VAL A 111 1.10 -9.78 -0.04
C VAL A 111 1.47 -9.06 -1.32
N GLU A 112 1.61 -7.74 -1.22
CA GLU A 112 2.00 -6.84 -2.29
C GLU A 112 3.26 -6.06 -1.91
N VAL A 113 3.87 -5.38 -2.87
CA VAL A 113 5.18 -4.76 -2.67
C VAL A 113 5.06 -3.37 -2.07
N HIS A 114 5.81 -3.16 -1.03
CA HIS A 114 6.09 -1.87 -0.41
C HIS A 114 7.60 -1.65 -0.37
N LEU A 115 8.07 -0.43 -0.53
CA LEU A 115 9.50 -0.15 -0.47
C LEU A 115 9.74 1.28 0.00
N HIS A 116 10.59 1.44 1.02
CA HIS A 116 11.17 2.72 1.38
C HIS A 116 12.50 2.85 0.67
N HIS A 117 12.66 3.87 -0.15
CA HIS A 117 13.93 4.13 -0.81
C HIS A 117 14.20 5.62 -0.95
N ASP A 118 15.47 5.98 -1.01
CA ASP A 118 15.93 7.37 -1.14
C ASP A 118 17.26 7.41 -1.87
N GLY A 119 17.45 8.44 -2.70
CA GLY A 119 18.69 8.63 -3.44
C GLY A 119 18.99 7.53 -4.45
N ASP A 120 18.00 6.76 -4.87
CA ASP A 120 18.19 5.72 -5.86
C ASP A 120 18.36 6.27 -7.27
N THR A 121 19.02 5.49 -8.08
CA THR A 121 19.00 5.59 -9.53
C THR A 121 18.03 4.58 -10.10
N ARG A 122 17.66 4.72 -11.38
CA ARG A 122 16.89 3.70 -12.08
C ARG A 122 17.47 2.29 -11.92
N ALA A 123 18.78 2.14 -12.01
CA ALA A 123 19.46 0.85 -11.91
C ALA A 123 19.35 0.25 -10.50
N THR A 124 19.62 1.03 -9.46
CA THR A 124 19.56 0.54 -8.07
C THR A 124 18.14 0.23 -7.64
N LEU A 125 17.15 1.04 -8.05
CA LEU A 125 15.75 0.74 -7.82
C LEU A 125 15.31 -0.54 -8.52
N THR A 126 15.72 -0.73 -9.78
CA THR A 126 15.42 -1.96 -10.53
C THR A 126 15.96 -3.19 -9.81
N GLU A 127 17.20 -3.16 -9.33
CA GLU A 127 17.82 -4.25 -8.59
C GLU A 127 17.08 -4.55 -7.26
N LYS A 128 16.76 -3.52 -6.49
CA LYS A 128 15.98 -3.66 -5.25
C LYS A 128 14.63 -4.33 -5.50
N LEU A 129 13.90 -3.85 -6.52
CA LEU A 129 12.60 -4.42 -6.87
C LEU A 129 12.71 -5.87 -7.35
N GLN A 130 13.67 -6.18 -8.23
CA GLN A 130 13.89 -7.56 -8.70
C GLN A 130 14.21 -8.52 -7.55
N THR A 131 15.04 -8.08 -6.61
CA THR A 131 15.35 -8.84 -5.40
C THR A 131 14.11 -9.06 -4.56
N THR A 132 13.33 -8.01 -4.31
CA THR A 132 12.07 -8.09 -3.54
C THR A 132 11.08 -9.05 -4.20
N LEU A 133 10.84 -8.91 -5.50
CA LEU A 133 9.92 -9.76 -6.26
C LEU A 133 10.34 -11.23 -6.23
N SER A 134 11.65 -11.50 -6.43
CA SER A 134 12.19 -12.86 -6.36
C SER A 134 12.01 -13.47 -4.97
N THR A 135 12.30 -12.70 -3.94
CA THR A 135 12.16 -13.12 -2.55
C THR A 135 10.70 -13.42 -2.20
N PHE A 136 9.77 -12.52 -2.52
CA PHE A 136 8.35 -12.74 -2.24
C PHE A 136 7.81 -13.98 -2.96
N ALA A 137 8.22 -14.20 -4.20
CA ALA A 137 7.83 -15.37 -4.97
C ALA A 137 8.33 -16.69 -4.37
N GLN A 138 9.49 -16.71 -3.71
CA GLN A 138 10.02 -17.89 -3.03
C GLN A 138 9.12 -18.34 -1.86
N HIS A 139 8.41 -17.41 -1.23
CA HIS A 139 7.44 -17.68 -0.16
C HIS A 139 6.02 -17.93 -0.70
N GLY A 140 5.84 -17.99 -2.03
CA GLY A 140 4.55 -18.28 -2.66
C GLY A 140 3.64 -17.07 -2.79
N HIS A 141 4.16 -15.88 -2.57
CA HIS A 141 3.47 -14.63 -2.87
C HIS A 141 3.64 -14.26 -4.33
N LEU A 142 2.88 -13.25 -4.78
CA LEU A 142 2.81 -12.73 -6.13
C LEU A 142 2.25 -13.73 -7.16
N SER A 143 1.38 -13.26 -8.01
CA SER A 143 0.90 -14.02 -9.15
C SER A 143 1.85 -13.89 -10.34
N ARG A 144 1.74 -14.83 -11.28
CA ARG A 144 2.50 -14.78 -12.52
C ARG A 144 1.62 -14.42 -13.70
N THR A 145 2.18 -13.67 -14.63
CA THR A 145 1.57 -13.43 -15.94
C THR A 145 1.68 -14.68 -16.81
N ALA A 146 0.87 -14.75 -17.86
CA ALA A 146 0.97 -15.82 -18.87
C ALA A 146 2.36 -15.90 -19.54
N LYS A 147 3.13 -14.80 -19.52
CA LYS A 147 4.50 -14.73 -20.05
C LYS A 147 5.58 -15.06 -19.03
N GLY A 148 5.20 -15.48 -17.80
CA GLY A 148 6.12 -15.90 -16.75
C GLY A 148 6.66 -14.78 -15.85
N GLY A 149 6.38 -13.51 -16.16
CA GLY A 149 6.72 -12.38 -15.29
C GLY A 149 5.85 -12.32 -14.03
N TYR A 150 6.26 -11.54 -13.06
CA TYR A 150 5.45 -11.28 -11.86
C TYR A 150 4.34 -10.28 -12.16
N ARG A 151 3.24 -10.40 -11.42
CA ARG A 151 2.14 -9.45 -11.38
C ARG A 151 1.97 -9.00 -9.93
N TRP A 152 2.07 -7.71 -9.68
CA TRP A 152 2.17 -7.14 -8.34
C TRP A 152 1.67 -5.70 -8.31
N ALA A 153 1.23 -5.26 -7.14
CA ALA A 153 0.89 -3.87 -6.85
C ALA A 153 2.01 -3.22 -6.02
N PHE A 154 2.05 -1.90 -6.03
CA PHE A 154 3.06 -1.11 -5.35
C PHE A 154 2.47 -0.02 -4.48
N ILE A 155 3.11 0.24 -3.34
CA ILE A 155 2.99 1.48 -2.57
C ILE A 155 4.38 1.95 -2.20
N HIS A 156 4.72 3.19 -2.57
CA HIS A 156 5.97 3.84 -2.18
C HIS A 156 5.93 4.20 -0.68
N GLY A 157 6.88 3.69 0.10
CA GLY A 157 6.92 3.83 1.56
C GLY A 157 7.03 5.27 2.04
N ASN A 158 7.77 6.08 1.32
CA ASN A 158 7.98 7.50 1.65
C ASN A 158 6.95 8.43 1.00
N TRP A 159 5.90 7.91 0.35
CA TRP A 159 4.88 8.66 -0.39
C TRP A 159 5.44 9.62 -1.46
N SER A 160 6.68 9.39 -1.91
CA SER A 160 7.43 10.31 -2.77
C SER A 160 7.63 9.75 -4.19
N LEU A 161 6.60 9.13 -4.74
CA LEU A 161 6.61 8.50 -6.06
C LEU A 161 7.19 9.43 -7.12
N ALA A 162 8.12 8.91 -7.94
CA ALA A 162 8.71 9.57 -9.09
C ALA A 162 9.29 10.97 -8.78
N ASN A 163 9.99 11.11 -7.65
CA ASN A 163 10.50 12.40 -7.17
C ASN A 163 9.41 13.47 -7.03
N GLY A 164 8.19 13.09 -6.65
CA GLY A 164 7.04 13.99 -6.56
C GLY A 164 7.15 15.07 -5.48
N ARG A 165 8.11 14.97 -4.56
CA ARG A 165 8.37 16.00 -3.57
C ARG A 165 9.09 17.20 -4.21
N PRO A 166 8.75 18.44 -3.85
CA PRO A 166 9.45 19.62 -4.35
C PRO A 166 10.94 19.64 -4.00
N ASP A 167 11.33 19.05 -2.85
CA ASP A 167 12.71 18.95 -2.40
C ASP A 167 13.45 17.70 -2.96
N ARG A 168 12.76 16.86 -3.75
CA ARG A 168 13.26 15.65 -4.41
C ARG A 168 13.84 14.60 -3.45
N LYS A 169 13.50 14.65 -2.18
CA LYS A 169 13.90 13.66 -1.18
C LYS A 169 13.04 12.41 -1.25
N TRP A 170 13.60 11.33 -0.73
CA TRP A 170 12.92 10.07 -0.46
C TRP A 170 12.48 9.29 -1.70
N CYS A 171 13.17 9.49 -2.82
CA CYS A 171 13.01 8.70 -4.04
C CYS A 171 14.34 8.65 -4.82
N GLY A 172 14.62 9.62 -5.67
CA GLY A 172 15.81 9.68 -6.52
C GLY A 172 15.56 9.34 -8.00
N VAL A 173 14.39 8.78 -8.31
CA VAL A 173 14.07 8.28 -9.66
C VAL A 173 12.92 9.03 -10.28
N ASP A 174 13.16 9.80 -11.34
CA ASP A 174 12.11 10.59 -12.01
C ASP A 174 11.15 9.73 -12.84
N ASP A 175 11.63 8.63 -13.39
CA ASP A 175 10.88 7.70 -14.24
C ASP A 175 10.49 6.40 -13.51
N GLU A 176 10.28 6.48 -12.20
CA GLU A 176 9.94 5.34 -11.34
C GLU A 176 8.73 4.56 -11.86
N LEU A 177 7.67 5.24 -12.30
CA LEU A 177 6.49 4.57 -12.88
C LEU A 177 6.82 3.70 -14.09
N LEU A 178 7.81 4.11 -14.90
CA LEU A 178 8.26 3.28 -16.02
C LEU A 178 9.01 2.05 -15.53
N VAL A 179 9.86 2.19 -14.50
CA VAL A 179 10.54 1.06 -13.87
C VAL A 179 9.53 0.06 -13.31
N LEU A 180 8.54 0.54 -12.56
CA LEU A 180 7.48 -0.31 -12.00
C LEU A 180 6.74 -1.07 -13.11
N HIS A 181 6.34 -0.36 -14.18
CA HIS A 181 5.63 -0.96 -15.31
C HIS A 181 6.47 -2.04 -16.03
N GLU A 182 7.73 -1.76 -16.31
CA GLU A 182 8.65 -2.70 -16.97
C GLU A 182 8.86 -3.98 -16.18
N LEU A 183 8.79 -3.91 -14.85
CA LEU A 183 8.90 -5.05 -13.94
C LEU A 183 7.56 -5.77 -13.70
N GLY A 184 6.47 -5.32 -14.34
CA GLY A 184 5.16 -5.98 -14.29
C GLY A 184 4.24 -5.51 -13.17
N CYS A 185 4.53 -4.36 -12.56
CA CYS A 185 3.58 -3.68 -11.68
C CYS A 185 2.32 -3.31 -12.47
N TYR A 186 1.14 -3.73 -11.99
CA TYR A 186 -0.13 -3.45 -12.66
C TYR A 186 -0.87 -2.25 -12.08
N VAL A 187 -0.53 -1.85 -10.87
CA VAL A 187 -1.08 -0.67 -10.21
C VAL A 187 -0.14 -0.15 -9.14
N ASP A 188 0.03 1.16 -9.13
CA ASP A 188 0.59 1.89 -8.00
C ASP A 188 -0.55 2.53 -7.19
N LEU A 189 -0.51 2.32 -5.88
CA LEU A 189 -1.50 2.82 -4.93
C LEU A 189 -0.88 3.84 -3.95
N THR A 190 0.22 4.46 -4.34
CA THR A 190 0.86 5.50 -3.53
C THR A 190 -0.03 6.73 -3.46
N PHE A 191 -0.64 6.94 -2.30
CA PHE A 191 -1.49 8.10 -2.07
C PHE A 191 -0.68 9.26 -1.50
N PRO A 192 -0.99 10.48 -1.93
CA PRO A 192 -0.45 11.67 -1.31
C PRO A 192 -0.82 11.75 0.16
N SER A 193 0.16 12.06 1.01
CA SER A 193 -0.05 12.20 2.45
C SER A 193 -0.17 13.67 2.86
N ALA A 194 -1.38 14.14 3.10
CA ALA A 194 -1.56 15.47 3.70
C ALA A 194 -1.36 15.38 5.22
N PRO A 195 -0.62 16.31 5.83
CA PRO A 195 -0.17 17.61 5.33
C PRO A 195 1.26 17.62 4.76
N ASP A 196 1.88 16.46 4.56
CA ASP A 196 3.25 16.37 4.08
C ASP A 196 3.37 16.87 2.62
N PRO A 197 4.50 17.49 2.22
CA PRO A 197 4.73 17.94 0.85
C PRO A 197 5.03 16.81 -0.15
N CYS A 198 4.82 15.53 0.21
CA CYS A 198 4.99 14.38 -0.67
C CYS A 198 3.90 14.24 -1.75
N GLN A 199 3.17 15.29 -2.03
CA GLN A 199 2.26 15.36 -3.17
C GLN A 199 3.05 15.46 -4.46
N PRO A 200 2.73 14.67 -5.49
CA PRO A 200 3.33 14.90 -6.79
C PRO A 200 3.01 16.31 -7.26
N ASP A 201 4.03 17.09 -7.55
CA ASP A 201 3.92 18.36 -8.25
C ASP A 201 3.99 18.18 -9.77
N LYS A 202 4.12 16.92 -10.18
CA LYS A 202 4.09 16.47 -11.58
C LYS A 202 2.77 15.75 -11.84
N VAL A 203 2.07 16.21 -12.83
CA VAL A 203 0.87 15.55 -13.39
C VAL A 203 1.19 15.11 -14.80
#